data_a270309e5ea51f9f4d563470b4e741d8
#
_entry.id   a270309e5ea51f9f4d563470b4e741d8
#
_cell.length_a   1.000
_cell.length_b   1.000
_cell.length_c   1.000
_cell.angle_alpha   90.00
_cell.angle_beta   90.00
_cell.angle_gamma   90.00
#
_symmetry.space_group_name_H-M   'P 1'
#
loop_
_entity.id
_entity.type
_entity.pdbx_description
1 polymer ?
#
loop_
_entity_poly.entity_id
_entity_poly.type
_entity_poly.pdbx_seq_one_letter_code
_entity_poly.pdbx_strand_id
1 'polypeptide(L)'
;MGFIEELTADPSGFRALVIDSVTALEQLAMKKIMVDERVKSIEEIPYGKGFPLVAALWVDFLNKLDALRARGMAIIMIGHQAIIHFEDPRSTPYDRYQPRLHKSILPMTIERCDILAFANYKVFTESKKSGFNKERSRAIGSGDRALFLTEMPTHLAKNRFSLPDEVEMSWAEIFKGIAAAFKTTTQQPPASTDAQQGASV
;
A
#
# COMPACT_ATOMS: atom_id res chain seq x y z
N MET A 1 20.16 5.96 -2.27
CA MET A 1 19.67 7.19 -1.62
C MET A 1 20.04 8.44 -2.43
N GLY A 2 21.26 8.57 -2.99
CA GLY A 2 21.68 9.75 -3.76
C GLY A 2 20.74 10.15 -4.89
N PHE A 3 20.25 9.18 -5.67
CA PHE A 3 19.34 9.47 -6.80
C PHE A 3 18.02 10.19 -6.38
N ILE A 4 17.45 9.84 -5.22
CA ILE A 4 16.23 10.52 -4.74
C ILE A 4 16.57 11.97 -4.32
N GLU A 5 17.75 12.19 -3.75
CA GLU A 5 18.23 13.52 -3.37
C GLU A 5 18.50 14.39 -4.60
N GLU A 6 19.09 13.82 -5.65
CA GLU A 6 19.27 14.47 -6.94
C GLU A 6 17.93 14.86 -7.55
N LEU A 7 16.95 13.94 -7.60
CA LEU A 7 15.61 14.24 -8.07
C LEU A 7 14.90 15.30 -7.22
N THR A 8 15.20 15.34 -5.91
CA THR A 8 14.64 16.38 -5.04
C THR A 8 15.25 17.73 -5.33
N ALA A 9 16.54 17.80 -5.64
CA ALA A 9 17.21 19.05 -6.02
C ALA A 9 16.74 19.55 -7.40
N ASP A 10 16.72 18.65 -8.38
CA ASP A 10 16.25 18.92 -9.74
C ASP A 10 15.39 17.75 -10.26
N PRO A 11 14.06 17.91 -10.32
CA PRO A 11 13.18 16.88 -10.85
C PRO A 11 13.36 16.62 -12.36
N SER A 12 14.19 17.36 -13.08
CA SER A 12 14.53 17.17 -14.51
C SER A 12 13.30 16.96 -15.42
N GLY A 13 12.16 17.56 -15.06
CA GLY A 13 10.90 17.41 -15.78
C GLY A 13 10.14 16.11 -15.52
N PHE A 14 10.65 15.20 -14.70
CA PHE A 14 9.92 14.00 -14.29
C PHE A 14 8.72 14.36 -13.40
N ARG A 15 7.59 13.67 -13.62
CA ARG A 15 6.35 13.86 -12.86
C ARG A 15 5.99 12.66 -12.01
N ALA A 16 6.68 11.55 -12.18
CA ALA A 16 6.45 10.33 -11.41
C ALA A 16 7.77 9.60 -11.15
N LEU A 17 7.87 9.01 -9.98
CA LEU A 17 8.90 8.07 -9.59
C LEU A 17 8.26 6.70 -9.36
N VAL A 18 8.73 5.69 -10.09
CA VAL A 18 8.29 4.29 -9.91
C VAL A 18 9.41 3.51 -9.25
N ILE A 19 9.07 2.79 -8.18
CA ILE A 19 10.00 1.92 -7.45
C ILE A 19 9.56 0.46 -7.64
N ASP A 20 10.32 -0.30 -8.43
CA ASP A 20 10.09 -1.72 -8.70
C ASP A 20 11.32 -2.53 -8.25
N SER A 21 11.21 -3.16 -7.10
CA SER A 21 10.11 -3.23 -6.16
C SER A 21 10.55 -2.81 -4.74
N VAL A 22 9.62 -2.35 -3.94
CA VAL A 22 9.90 -2.07 -2.52
C VAL A 22 10.29 -3.34 -1.76
N THR A 23 9.83 -4.50 -2.20
CA THR A 23 10.23 -5.80 -1.64
C THR A 23 11.72 -6.06 -1.86
N ALA A 24 12.26 -5.72 -3.04
CA ALA A 24 13.70 -5.83 -3.30
C ALA A 24 14.49 -4.74 -2.55
N LEU A 25 13.91 -3.54 -2.45
CA LEU A 25 14.53 -2.43 -1.71
C LEU A 25 14.68 -2.75 -0.23
N GLU A 26 13.71 -3.44 0.40
CA GLU A 26 13.85 -3.94 1.77
C GLU A 26 15.07 -4.83 1.94
N GLN A 27 15.31 -5.76 1.02
CA GLN A 27 16.48 -6.64 1.05
C GLN A 27 17.79 -5.84 0.94
N LEU A 28 17.79 -4.79 0.13
CA LEU A 28 18.95 -3.89 0.02
C LEU A 28 19.16 -3.09 1.30
N ALA A 29 18.08 -2.64 1.96
CA ALA A 29 18.16 -1.96 3.25
C ALA A 29 18.74 -2.88 4.34
N MET A 30 18.27 -4.13 4.42
CA MET A 30 18.83 -5.14 5.33
C MET A 30 20.30 -5.39 5.05
N LYS A 31 20.67 -5.57 3.77
CA LYS A 31 22.07 -5.77 3.37
C LYS A 31 22.96 -4.59 3.76
N LYS A 32 22.46 -3.36 3.60
CA LYS A 32 23.21 -2.17 4.03
C LYS A 32 23.48 -2.21 5.53
N ILE A 33 22.48 -2.48 6.35
CA ILE A 33 22.64 -2.56 7.81
C ILE A 33 23.63 -3.69 8.18
N MET A 34 23.53 -4.87 7.55
CA MET A 34 24.47 -5.95 7.80
C MET A 34 25.93 -5.55 7.48
N VAL A 35 26.15 -4.80 6.40
CA VAL A 35 27.47 -4.29 6.04
C VAL A 35 27.96 -3.25 7.05
N ASP A 36 27.12 -2.31 7.42
CA ASP A 36 27.45 -1.24 8.37
C ASP A 36 27.81 -1.81 9.76
N GLU A 37 27.05 -2.82 10.22
CA GLU A 37 27.25 -3.50 11.51
C GLU A 37 28.29 -4.65 11.44
N ARG A 38 28.80 -4.98 10.26
CA ARG A 38 29.80 -6.05 10.00
C ARG A 38 29.32 -7.43 10.46
N VAL A 39 28.05 -7.75 10.23
CA VAL A 39 27.42 -9.03 10.55
C VAL A 39 26.99 -9.77 9.28
N LYS A 40 26.74 -11.08 9.40
CA LYS A 40 26.28 -11.91 8.29
C LYS A 40 24.77 -12.00 8.18
N SER A 41 24.05 -11.75 9.28
CA SER A 41 22.59 -11.72 9.31
C SER A 41 22.07 -10.62 10.24
N ILE A 42 20.85 -10.16 10.02
CA ILE A 42 20.21 -9.11 10.83
C ILE A 42 20.02 -9.57 12.29
N GLU A 43 19.81 -10.85 12.50
CA GLU A 43 19.60 -11.47 13.80
C GLU A 43 20.88 -11.50 14.67
N GLU A 44 22.07 -11.44 14.06
CA GLU A 44 23.34 -11.36 14.77
C GLU A 44 23.54 -10.00 15.48
N ILE A 45 22.77 -8.97 15.11
CA ILE A 45 22.85 -7.66 15.76
C ILE A 45 22.29 -7.77 17.17
N PRO A 46 23.09 -7.43 18.21
CA PRO A 46 22.74 -7.66 19.59
C PRO A 46 21.42 -6.94 20.00
N TYR A 47 20.76 -7.52 20.99
CA TYR A 47 19.53 -6.96 21.60
C TYR A 47 18.36 -6.77 20.63
N GLY A 48 18.32 -7.52 19.53
CA GLY A 48 17.26 -7.42 18.54
C GLY A 48 17.20 -6.07 17.80
N LYS A 49 18.29 -5.30 17.79
CA LYS A 49 18.34 -3.97 17.17
C LYS A 49 18.38 -3.98 15.65
N GLY A 50 18.58 -5.13 15.02
CA GLY A 50 18.73 -5.24 13.56
C GLY A 50 17.52 -4.68 12.79
N PHE A 51 16.32 -5.19 13.07
CA PHE A 51 15.10 -4.68 12.43
C PHE A 51 14.75 -3.24 12.80
N PRO A 52 14.92 -2.75 14.04
CA PRO A 52 14.84 -1.32 14.35
C PRO A 52 15.77 -0.43 13.51
N LEU A 53 17.01 -0.84 13.23
CA LEU A 53 17.93 -0.10 12.36
C LEU A 53 17.42 -0.07 10.90
N VAL A 54 16.92 -1.19 10.39
CA VAL A 54 16.28 -1.24 9.07
C VAL A 54 15.06 -0.32 9.03
N ALA A 55 14.22 -0.32 10.08
CA ALA A 55 13.05 0.55 10.17
C ALA A 55 13.43 2.04 10.17
N ALA A 56 14.49 2.42 10.89
CA ALA A 56 14.99 3.80 10.88
C ALA A 56 15.46 4.25 9.48
N LEU A 57 16.23 3.39 8.79
CA LEU A 57 16.64 3.63 7.40
C LEU A 57 15.44 3.73 6.47
N TRP A 58 14.41 2.93 6.70
CA TRP A 58 13.18 2.95 5.90
C TRP A 58 12.36 4.22 6.11
N VAL A 59 12.29 4.72 7.34
CA VAL A 59 11.65 6.02 7.64
C VAL A 59 12.35 7.15 6.89
N ASP A 60 13.70 7.17 6.87
CA ASP A 60 14.45 8.16 6.11
C ASP A 60 14.13 8.08 4.61
N PHE A 61 14.07 6.87 4.05
CA PHE A 61 13.63 6.65 2.68
C PHE A 61 12.23 7.21 2.42
N LEU A 62 11.24 6.89 3.27
CA LEU A 62 9.87 7.38 3.13
C LEU A 62 9.79 8.91 3.24
N ASN A 63 10.57 9.54 4.13
CA ASN A 63 10.64 10.99 4.26
C ASN A 63 11.15 11.66 2.98
N LYS A 64 12.12 11.06 2.30
CA LYS A 64 12.61 11.53 1.01
C LYS A 64 11.55 11.41 -0.10
N LEU A 65 10.76 10.35 -0.10
CA LEU A 65 9.62 10.22 -1.00
C LEU A 65 8.55 11.29 -0.74
N ASP A 66 8.26 11.58 0.53
CA ASP A 66 7.33 12.64 0.90
C ASP A 66 7.81 14.03 0.43
N ALA A 67 9.12 14.28 0.49
CA ALA A 67 9.69 15.52 -0.06
C ALA A 67 9.48 15.65 -1.57
N LEU A 68 9.62 14.57 -2.34
CA LEU A 68 9.31 14.55 -3.77
C LEU A 68 7.81 14.74 -4.02
N ARG A 69 6.95 14.08 -3.23
CA ARG A 69 5.49 14.23 -3.30
C ARG A 69 5.06 15.68 -3.03
N ALA A 70 5.65 16.34 -2.03
CA ALA A 70 5.39 17.74 -1.72
C ALA A 70 5.75 18.69 -2.90
N ARG A 71 6.63 18.27 -3.80
CA ARG A 71 6.97 18.99 -5.05
C ARG A 71 6.07 18.62 -6.23
N GLY A 72 5.01 17.83 -5.99
CA GLY A 72 4.03 17.44 -7.00
C GLY A 72 4.40 16.20 -7.81
N MET A 73 5.40 15.42 -7.38
CA MET A 73 5.77 14.15 -8.03
C MET A 73 4.85 13.03 -7.55
N ALA A 74 4.30 12.25 -8.48
CA ALA A 74 3.59 11.02 -8.16
C ALA A 74 4.60 9.93 -7.76
N ILE A 75 4.36 9.26 -6.62
CA ILE A 75 5.20 8.17 -6.15
C ILE A 75 4.42 6.86 -6.30
N ILE A 76 5.00 5.91 -7.04
CA ILE A 76 4.41 4.61 -7.30
C ILE A 76 5.37 3.54 -6.76
N MET A 77 4.90 2.78 -5.79
CA MET A 77 5.65 1.67 -5.21
C MET A 77 5.03 0.35 -5.63
N ILE A 78 5.81 -0.50 -6.28
CA ILE A 78 5.42 -1.85 -6.66
C ILE A 78 5.99 -2.80 -5.62
N GLY A 79 5.14 -3.65 -5.03
CA GLY A 79 5.52 -4.66 -4.05
C GLY A 79 5.00 -6.04 -4.43
N HIS A 80 5.75 -7.08 -4.08
CA HIS A 80 5.26 -8.44 -4.18
C HIS A 80 4.28 -8.72 -3.04
N GLN A 81 3.39 -9.65 -3.26
CA GLN A 81 2.43 -10.12 -2.27
C GLN A 81 3.00 -11.28 -1.44
N ALA A 82 2.46 -11.43 -0.24
CA ALA A 82 2.56 -12.64 0.57
C ALA A 82 1.17 -13.02 1.06
N ILE A 83 0.95 -14.32 1.25
CA ILE A 83 -0.21 -14.83 1.99
C ILE A 83 0.23 -14.96 3.44
N ILE A 84 -0.54 -14.37 4.34
CA ILE A 84 -0.31 -14.47 5.78
C ILE A 84 -1.54 -15.03 6.47
N HIS A 85 -1.32 -15.77 7.54
CA HIS A 85 -2.36 -16.15 8.47
C HIS A 85 -2.74 -14.93 9.33
N PHE A 86 -4.01 -14.55 9.31
CA PHE A 86 -4.54 -13.39 10.01
C PHE A 86 -5.54 -13.79 11.07
N GLU A 87 -5.30 -13.35 12.30
CA GLU A 87 -6.18 -13.58 13.44
C GLU A 87 -6.99 -12.30 13.69
N ASP A 88 -8.26 -12.30 13.28
CA ASP A 88 -9.23 -11.24 13.59
C ASP A 88 -10.00 -11.64 14.85
N PRO A 89 -10.01 -10.80 15.92
CA PRO A 89 -10.78 -11.09 17.13
C PRO A 89 -12.29 -11.31 16.91
N ARG A 90 -12.82 -10.89 15.77
CA ARG A 90 -14.25 -10.94 15.41
C ARG A 90 -14.61 -12.14 14.54
N SER A 91 -13.65 -12.92 14.08
CA SER A 91 -13.89 -14.05 13.17
C SER A 91 -12.94 -15.20 13.43
N THR A 92 -13.20 -16.35 12.79
CA THR A 92 -12.22 -17.44 12.73
C THR A 92 -11.00 -16.96 11.94
N PRO A 93 -9.77 -17.37 12.33
CA PRO A 93 -8.56 -17.04 11.60
C PRO A 93 -8.66 -17.42 10.11
N TYR A 94 -8.09 -16.60 9.26
CA TYR A 94 -8.10 -16.79 7.80
C TYR A 94 -6.79 -16.33 7.16
N ASP A 95 -6.55 -16.76 5.93
CA ASP A 95 -5.40 -16.35 5.15
C ASP A 95 -5.76 -15.13 4.30
N ARG A 96 -4.87 -14.12 4.25
CA ARG A 96 -5.05 -12.94 3.40
C ARG A 96 -3.78 -12.52 2.68
N TYR A 97 -3.96 -11.86 1.55
CA TYR A 97 -2.88 -11.22 0.82
C TYR A 97 -2.51 -9.88 1.45
N GLN A 98 -1.21 -9.62 1.56
CA GLN A 98 -0.66 -8.31 1.92
C GLN A 98 0.69 -8.08 1.22
N PRO A 99 1.23 -6.84 1.19
CA PRO A 99 2.57 -6.60 0.70
C PRO A 99 3.61 -7.42 1.48
N ARG A 100 4.55 -8.04 0.77
CA ARG A 100 5.66 -8.79 1.34
C ARG A 100 6.74 -7.83 1.84
N LEU A 101 6.51 -7.26 2.99
CA LEU A 101 7.42 -6.41 3.74
C LEU A 101 7.44 -6.86 5.20
N HIS A 102 8.57 -6.68 5.86
CA HIS A 102 8.70 -7.02 7.28
C HIS A 102 7.70 -6.22 8.14
N LYS A 103 7.21 -6.85 9.21
CA LYS A 103 6.19 -6.29 10.12
C LYS A 103 6.57 -4.94 10.73
N SER A 104 7.85 -4.61 10.83
CA SER A 104 8.31 -3.32 11.36
C SER A 104 8.17 -2.17 10.38
N ILE A 105 8.14 -2.43 9.06
CA ILE A 105 8.10 -1.38 8.03
C ILE A 105 6.79 -1.34 7.25
N LEU A 106 6.06 -2.45 7.18
CA LEU A 106 4.79 -2.54 6.46
C LEU A 106 3.77 -1.49 6.92
N PRO A 107 3.46 -1.32 8.23
CA PRO A 107 2.47 -0.35 8.68
C PRO A 107 2.83 1.08 8.27
N MET A 108 4.07 1.50 8.52
CA MET A 108 4.52 2.86 8.19
C MET A 108 4.54 3.13 6.68
N THR A 109 4.76 2.09 5.86
CA THR A 109 4.67 2.21 4.40
C THR A 109 3.23 2.43 3.95
N ILE A 110 2.29 1.63 4.48
CA ILE A 110 0.85 1.75 4.17
C ILE A 110 0.29 3.09 4.63
N GLU A 111 0.70 3.58 5.80
CA GLU A 111 0.24 4.88 6.31
C GLU A 111 0.58 6.03 5.37
N ARG A 112 1.74 5.99 4.71
CA ARG A 112 2.19 7.01 3.75
C ARG A 112 1.51 6.92 2.38
N CYS A 113 0.98 5.74 2.01
CA CYS A 113 0.26 5.57 0.75
C CYS A 113 -1.13 6.23 0.81
N ASP A 114 -1.53 6.93 -0.24
CA ASP A 114 -2.90 7.39 -0.42
C ASP A 114 -3.79 6.27 -0.97
N ILE A 115 -3.21 5.42 -1.82
CA ILE A 115 -3.84 4.23 -2.38
C ILE A 115 -2.91 3.03 -2.13
N LEU A 116 -3.45 1.97 -1.57
CA LEU A 116 -2.87 0.63 -1.59
C LEU A 116 -3.78 -0.25 -2.43
N ALA A 117 -3.34 -0.63 -3.62
CA ALA A 117 -4.11 -1.45 -4.55
C ALA A 117 -3.59 -2.88 -4.56
N PHE A 118 -4.47 -3.84 -4.43
CA PHE A 118 -4.16 -5.24 -4.65
C PHE A 118 -4.40 -5.59 -6.12
N ALA A 119 -3.32 -5.83 -6.86
CA ALA A 119 -3.37 -6.21 -8.27
C ALA A 119 -3.48 -7.72 -8.42
N ASN A 120 -4.56 -8.22 -9.00
CA ASN A 120 -4.75 -9.64 -9.22
C ASN A 120 -5.66 -9.91 -10.42
N TYR A 121 -5.76 -11.18 -10.80
CA TYR A 121 -6.76 -11.63 -11.75
C TYR A 121 -8.15 -11.70 -11.10
N LYS A 122 -9.19 -11.42 -11.89
CA LYS A 122 -10.57 -11.67 -11.47
C LYS A 122 -10.80 -13.18 -11.38
N VAL A 123 -11.21 -13.63 -10.21
CA VAL A 123 -11.50 -15.04 -9.95
C VAL A 123 -12.99 -15.19 -9.66
N PHE A 124 -13.66 -16.03 -10.42
CA PHE A 124 -15.04 -16.45 -10.17
C PHE A 124 -15.05 -17.85 -9.59
N THR A 125 -15.83 -18.06 -8.56
CA THR A 125 -15.99 -19.39 -7.96
C THR A 125 -17.25 -20.03 -8.53
N GLU A 126 -17.10 -21.06 -9.35
CA GLU A 126 -18.22 -21.93 -9.72
C GLU A 126 -18.37 -23.06 -8.71
N SER A 127 -19.54 -23.11 -8.05
CA SER A 127 -19.92 -24.25 -7.20
C SER A 127 -20.70 -25.24 -8.07
N LYS A 128 -20.10 -26.35 -8.45
CA LYS A 128 -20.83 -27.49 -9.06
C LYS A 128 -21.29 -28.44 -7.97
N LYS A 129 -22.59 -28.62 -7.83
CA LYS A 129 -23.18 -29.71 -7.04
C LYS A 129 -22.87 -31.02 -7.77
N SER A 130 -21.90 -31.74 -7.30
CA SER A 130 -21.60 -33.11 -7.75
C SER A 130 -22.22 -34.08 -6.74
N GLY A 131 -23.22 -34.82 -7.16
CA GLY A 131 -24.09 -35.74 -6.46
C GLY A 131 -23.65 -36.21 -5.07
N PHE A 132 -24.62 -36.32 -4.17
CA PHE A 132 -24.51 -36.76 -2.77
C PHE A 132 -23.42 -36.02 -1.94
N ASN A 133 -23.77 -34.82 -1.43
CA ASN A 133 -23.08 -34.07 -0.35
C ASN A 133 -21.58 -33.70 -0.56
N LYS A 134 -21.09 -33.54 -1.77
CA LYS A 134 -19.78 -32.93 -2.03
C LYS A 134 -19.89 -31.74 -2.95
N GLU A 135 -19.85 -30.54 -2.39
CA GLU A 135 -19.60 -29.29 -3.14
C GLU A 135 -18.12 -29.25 -3.54
N ARG A 136 -17.84 -29.23 -4.82
CA ARG A 136 -16.51 -28.91 -5.34
C ARG A 136 -16.56 -27.50 -5.91
N SER A 137 -15.95 -26.56 -5.21
CA SER A 137 -15.70 -25.21 -5.70
C SER A 137 -14.47 -25.22 -6.61
N ARG A 138 -14.60 -24.72 -7.82
CA ARG A 138 -13.48 -24.52 -8.73
C ARG A 138 -13.36 -23.02 -8.99
N ALA A 139 -12.17 -22.48 -8.76
CA ALA A 139 -11.85 -21.12 -9.17
C ALA A 139 -11.65 -21.07 -10.69
N ILE A 140 -12.38 -20.20 -11.36
CA ILE A 140 -12.24 -19.94 -12.80
C ILE A 140 -11.79 -18.49 -12.93
N GLY A 141 -10.62 -18.28 -13.55
CA GLY A 141 -10.14 -16.95 -13.90
C GLY A 141 -10.61 -16.56 -15.30
N SER A 142 -11.13 -15.36 -15.49
CA SER A 142 -11.43 -14.81 -16.82
C SER A 142 -10.16 -14.41 -17.59
N GLY A 143 -9.00 -14.34 -16.93
CA GLY A 143 -7.77 -13.74 -17.47
C GLY A 143 -7.73 -12.22 -17.33
N ASP A 144 -8.83 -11.59 -16.95
CA ASP A 144 -8.90 -10.15 -16.73
C ASP A 144 -8.16 -9.76 -15.47
N ARG A 145 -7.47 -8.62 -15.52
CA ARG A 145 -6.73 -8.06 -14.39
C ARG A 145 -7.47 -6.88 -13.81
N ALA A 146 -7.50 -6.82 -12.47
CA ALA A 146 -8.12 -5.72 -11.75
C ALA A 146 -7.22 -5.22 -10.62
N LEU A 147 -7.48 -3.99 -10.20
CA LEU A 147 -6.97 -3.41 -8.97
C LEU A 147 -8.11 -3.34 -7.97
N PHE A 148 -7.93 -4.03 -6.85
CA PHE A 148 -8.86 -4.01 -5.73
C PHE A 148 -8.39 -2.92 -4.76
N LEU A 149 -9.26 -1.95 -4.48
CA LEU A 149 -8.91 -0.73 -3.76
C LEU A 149 -9.53 -0.67 -2.35
N THR A 150 -10.48 -1.55 -2.06
CA THR A 150 -11.13 -1.66 -0.76
C THR A 150 -10.61 -2.87 -0.01
N GLU A 151 -10.27 -2.69 1.28
CA GLU A 151 -9.84 -3.78 2.14
C GLU A 151 -10.94 -4.82 2.31
N MET A 152 -10.56 -6.08 2.11
CA MET A 152 -11.44 -7.24 2.26
C MET A 152 -10.75 -8.30 3.13
N PRO A 153 -11.47 -9.27 3.69
CA PRO A 153 -10.81 -10.37 4.41
C PRO A 153 -9.74 -11.08 3.58
N THR A 154 -9.88 -11.11 2.26
CA THR A 154 -8.96 -11.76 1.33
C THR A 154 -7.70 -10.97 1.05
N HIS A 155 -7.71 -9.64 1.19
CA HIS A 155 -6.57 -8.79 0.86
C HIS A 155 -6.58 -7.45 1.59
N LEU A 156 -5.39 -6.94 1.85
CA LEU A 156 -5.18 -5.60 2.37
C LEU A 156 -5.23 -4.58 1.24
N ALA A 157 -5.99 -3.51 1.43
CA ALA A 157 -6.09 -2.39 0.50
C ALA A 157 -6.37 -1.07 1.25
N LYS A 158 -6.23 0.06 0.57
CA LYS A 158 -6.52 1.39 1.12
C LYS A 158 -6.86 2.36 0.00
N ASN A 159 -7.86 3.20 0.22
CA ASN A 159 -8.34 4.15 -0.77
C ASN A 159 -8.80 5.45 -0.09
N ARG A 160 -7.97 6.50 -0.18
CA ARG A 160 -8.28 7.82 0.39
C ARG A 160 -9.14 8.69 -0.54
N PHE A 161 -9.29 8.30 -1.81
CA PHE A 161 -9.97 9.12 -2.81
C PHE A 161 -11.39 8.65 -3.10
N SER A 162 -11.91 7.69 -2.34
CA SER A 162 -13.24 7.11 -2.56
C SER A 162 -13.45 6.62 -4.00
N LEU A 163 -12.41 6.04 -4.58
CA LEU A 163 -12.49 5.35 -5.87
C LEU A 163 -13.38 4.11 -5.75
N PRO A 164 -13.90 3.57 -6.86
CA PRO A 164 -14.61 2.29 -6.84
C PRO A 164 -13.79 1.17 -6.17
N ASP A 165 -14.47 0.20 -5.57
CA ASP A 165 -13.82 -0.93 -4.87
C ASP A 165 -12.90 -1.74 -5.78
N GLU A 166 -13.25 -1.82 -7.05
CA GLU A 166 -12.51 -2.48 -8.11
C GLU A 166 -12.44 -1.59 -9.35
N VAL A 167 -11.26 -1.48 -9.93
CA VAL A 167 -11.04 -0.80 -11.21
C VAL A 167 -10.23 -1.69 -12.14
N GLU A 168 -10.39 -1.50 -13.44
CA GLU A 168 -9.56 -2.14 -14.44
C GLU A 168 -8.08 -1.76 -14.21
N MET A 169 -7.17 -2.71 -14.42
CA MET A 169 -5.74 -2.48 -14.30
C MET A 169 -5.24 -1.62 -15.48
N SER A 170 -5.65 -0.37 -15.46
CA SER A 170 -5.37 0.65 -16.48
C SER A 170 -5.00 1.97 -15.81
N TRP A 171 -3.90 2.58 -16.25
CA TRP A 171 -3.49 3.91 -15.79
C TRP A 171 -4.56 4.97 -16.06
N ALA A 172 -5.24 4.87 -17.20
CA ALA A 172 -6.29 5.81 -17.58
C ALA A 172 -7.44 5.81 -16.55
N GLU A 173 -7.89 4.63 -16.11
CA GLU A 173 -8.97 4.51 -15.13
C GLU A 173 -8.54 4.99 -13.73
N ILE A 174 -7.31 4.69 -13.31
CA ILE A 174 -6.76 5.16 -12.03
C ILE A 174 -6.69 6.68 -12.01
N PHE A 175 -6.08 7.31 -13.02
CA PHE A 175 -5.91 8.76 -13.07
C PHE A 175 -7.26 9.48 -13.26
N LYS A 176 -8.18 8.94 -14.01
CA LYS A 176 -9.55 9.45 -14.16
C LYS A 176 -10.26 9.49 -12.80
N GLY A 177 -10.18 8.40 -12.04
CA GLY A 177 -10.76 8.32 -10.70
C GLY A 177 -10.15 9.33 -9.74
N ILE A 178 -8.82 9.42 -9.68
CA ILE A 178 -8.11 10.39 -8.84
C ILE A 178 -8.49 11.82 -9.23
N ALA A 179 -8.49 12.16 -10.52
CA ALA A 179 -8.87 13.49 -11.00
C ALA A 179 -10.32 13.87 -10.67
N ALA A 180 -11.24 12.90 -10.70
CA ALA A 180 -12.62 13.10 -10.30
C ALA A 180 -12.73 13.41 -8.79
N ALA A 181 -12.02 12.65 -7.94
CA ALA A 181 -12.00 12.87 -6.50
C ALA A 181 -11.49 14.27 -6.13
N PHE A 182 -10.43 14.76 -6.78
CA PHE A 182 -9.93 16.13 -6.55
C PHE A 182 -10.93 17.21 -6.95
N LYS A 183 -11.69 17.04 -8.05
CA LYS A 183 -12.72 18.00 -8.46
C LYS A 183 -13.85 18.09 -7.44
N THR A 184 -14.26 16.97 -6.86
CA THR A 184 -15.33 16.91 -5.86
C THR A 184 -14.93 17.60 -4.56
N THR A 185 -13.66 17.43 -4.13
CA THR A 185 -13.14 18.06 -2.90
C THR A 185 -13.07 19.59 -3.02
N THR A 186 -12.80 20.12 -4.20
CA THR A 186 -12.71 21.57 -4.44
C THR A 186 -14.08 22.27 -4.47
N GLN A 187 -15.18 21.52 -4.63
CA GLN A 187 -16.55 22.05 -4.69
C GLN A 187 -17.32 22.02 -3.36
N GLN A 188 -16.74 21.46 -2.30
CA GLN A 188 -17.37 21.45 -0.99
C GLN A 188 -17.07 22.77 -0.27
N PRO A 189 -18.05 23.68 -0.08
CA PRO A 189 -17.82 24.91 0.68
C PRO A 189 -17.46 24.55 2.13
N PRO A 190 -16.66 25.40 2.83
CA PRO A 190 -16.32 25.16 4.21
C PRO A 190 -17.60 25.06 5.03
N ALA A 191 -17.70 24.03 5.88
CA ALA A 191 -18.81 23.84 6.79
C ALA A 191 -19.00 25.12 7.60
N SER A 192 -20.18 25.73 7.48
CA SER A 192 -20.57 26.91 8.26
C SER A 192 -20.55 26.52 9.74
N THR A 193 -19.63 27.10 10.47
CA THR A 193 -19.61 27.07 11.93
C THR A 193 -20.72 28.01 12.41
N ASP A 194 -21.94 27.52 12.52
CA ASP A 194 -23.00 28.22 13.22
C ASP A 194 -22.65 28.25 14.71
N ALA A 195 -22.13 29.40 15.12
CA ALA A 195 -21.96 29.77 16.49
C ALA A 195 -23.36 29.86 17.15
N GLN A 196 -23.69 28.90 17.97
CA GLN A 196 -24.75 29.08 18.95
C GLN A 196 -24.26 30.11 19.99
N GLN A 197 -24.61 31.38 19.74
CA GLN A 197 -24.60 32.38 20.77
C GLN A 197 -25.78 32.16 21.73
N GLY A 198 -25.48 32.16 22.99
CA GLY A 198 -26.36 31.92 24.10
C GLY A 198 -27.58 32.83 24.22
N ALA A 199 -28.53 32.36 24.93
CA ALA A 199 -29.49 33.19 25.62
C ALA A 199 -29.44 32.87 27.10
N SER A 200 -28.94 33.84 27.86
CA SER A 200 -29.20 33.97 29.27
C SER A 200 -30.69 34.25 29.51
N VAL A 201 -31.28 33.58 30.46
CA VAL A 201 -32.15 34.10 31.51
C VAL A 201 -32.10 33.10 32.67
#